data_bd68c0322197225c588946af1db27ed3
#
_entry.id   bd68c0322197225c588946af1db27ed3
#
_cell.length_a   1.000
_cell.length_b   1.000
_cell.length_c   1.000
_cell.angle_alpha   90.00
_cell.angle_beta   90.00
_cell.angle_gamma   90.00
#
_symmetry.space_group_name_H-M   'P 1'
#
loop_
_entity.id
_entity.type
_entity.pdbx_description
1 polymer ?
#
loop_
_entity_poly.entity_id
_entity_poly.type
_entity_poly.pdbx_seq_one_letter_code
_entity_poly.pdbx_strand_id
1 'polypeptide(L)'
;MGAAGTLKFAFTELLNLMSYYYPGVTLGQPLFAGSGEVAHEEATTQVFSLVASADTTTIPSVLFPNYANYEIAFGVTQMVIIVDLETPAGKEVYSLWRQAQQEKPFSAQWNQTWREIFDIIALYPNTTVGVSNPFTDPSGYQAQCVLKLAGLAFMNNASYYWDAVYNHVSKYQMRNTEIDLLTLMYTNNSVQFILSAYTSNAIPQTQYYQQKGFNMTYITLPPLINLGNLSYLSFYHKVNVTWTELGKTETFTCNPVVYTVTIPLSAPNQQAAVDFLLLLFSPVGQNVLKEYGINPIVPGIVYGNYSAVPEQLRPFVVPLANVSYLSSMFPGTSP
;
A
#
# COMPACT_ATOMS: atom_id res chain seq x y z
N MET A 1 -1.84 -9.50 17.69
CA MET A 1 -1.76 -8.42 16.70
C MET A 1 -2.46 -8.86 15.43
N GLY A 2 -3.27 -7.96 14.84
CA GLY A 2 -3.81 -8.08 13.49
C GLY A 2 -3.24 -6.96 12.62
N ALA A 3 -2.74 -7.26 11.42
CA ALA A 3 -2.16 -6.25 10.55
C ALA A 3 -2.39 -6.58 9.07
N ALA A 4 -2.40 -5.53 8.23
CA ALA A 4 -2.46 -5.68 6.79
C ALA A 4 -1.34 -6.61 6.28
N GLY A 5 -1.66 -7.48 5.32
CA GLY A 5 -0.73 -8.48 4.77
C GLY A 5 0.57 -7.89 4.25
N THR A 6 0.52 -6.68 3.70
CA THR A 6 1.68 -5.94 3.20
C THR A 6 2.66 -5.48 4.29
N LEU A 7 2.25 -5.51 5.58
CA LEU A 7 3.12 -5.23 6.74
C LEU A 7 3.83 -6.48 7.27
N LYS A 8 3.49 -7.67 6.76
CA LYS A 8 3.96 -8.95 7.30
C LYS A 8 5.47 -8.99 7.49
N PHE A 9 6.24 -8.59 6.50
CA PHE A 9 7.71 -8.72 6.55
C PHE A 9 8.31 -7.75 7.57
N ALA A 10 7.98 -6.47 7.49
CA ALA A 10 8.48 -5.46 8.43
C ALA A 10 8.03 -5.74 9.87
N PHE A 11 6.76 -6.11 10.06
CA PHE A 11 6.23 -6.37 11.41
C PHE A 11 6.74 -7.68 11.99
N THR A 12 7.00 -8.71 11.18
CA THR A 12 7.66 -9.94 11.67
C THR A 12 9.05 -9.64 12.22
N GLU A 13 9.83 -8.79 11.52
CA GLU A 13 11.14 -8.38 12.01
C GLU A 13 11.05 -7.54 13.29
N LEU A 14 10.11 -6.58 13.34
CA LEU A 14 9.87 -5.81 14.57
C LEU A 14 9.45 -6.69 15.73
N LEU A 15 8.61 -7.72 15.52
CA LEU A 15 8.24 -8.68 16.56
C LEU A 15 9.43 -9.50 17.05
N ASN A 16 10.34 -9.89 16.14
CA ASN A 16 11.59 -10.56 16.54
C ASN A 16 12.46 -9.63 17.41
N LEU A 17 12.56 -8.35 17.04
CA LEU A 17 13.26 -7.35 17.84
C LEU A 17 12.57 -7.08 19.19
N MET A 18 11.23 -7.16 19.26
CA MET A 18 10.50 -7.09 20.53
C MET A 18 11.00 -8.13 21.54
N SER A 19 11.24 -9.36 21.09
CA SER A 19 11.75 -10.44 21.96
C SER A 19 13.12 -10.11 22.55
N TYR A 20 13.91 -9.30 21.86
CA TYR A 20 15.22 -8.86 22.32
C TYR A 20 15.13 -7.64 23.25
N TYR A 21 14.38 -6.61 22.87
CA TYR A 21 14.27 -5.35 23.62
C TYR A 21 13.30 -5.43 24.80
N TYR A 22 12.31 -6.30 24.74
CA TYR A 22 11.24 -6.48 25.73
C TYR A 22 11.06 -7.98 26.08
N PRO A 23 12.07 -8.61 26.72
CA PRO A 23 12.07 -10.07 26.90
C PRO A 23 10.95 -10.59 27.82
N GLY A 24 10.24 -9.71 28.55
CA GLY A 24 9.08 -10.06 29.35
C GLY A 24 7.76 -10.13 28.58
N VAL A 25 7.74 -9.77 27.29
CA VAL A 25 6.54 -9.79 26.45
C VAL A 25 6.40 -11.15 25.78
N THR A 26 5.26 -11.81 26.00
CA THR A 26 4.92 -13.03 25.26
C THR A 26 4.22 -12.68 23.96
N LEU A 27 4.80 -13.08 22.84
CA LEU A 27 4.24 -12.84 21.51
C LEU A 27 3.31 -13.99 21.11
N GLY A 28 2.05 -13.65 20.81
CA GLY A 28 1.12 -14.56 20.14
C GLY A 28 1.34 -14.59 18.64
N GLN A 29 0.66 -15.50 17.96
CA GLN A 29 0.70 -15.56 16.48
C GLN A 29 0.00 -14.33 15.90
N PRO A 30 0.67 -13.54 15.04
CA PRO A 30 0.03 -12.41 14.38
C PRO A 30 -0.88 -12.90 13.23
N LEU A 31 -2.01 -12.22 13.03
CA LEU A 31 -2.81 -12.36 11.83
C LEU A 31 -2.35 -11.31 10.80
N PHE A 32 -1.94 -11.76 9.63
CA PHE A 32 -1.66 -10.91 8.47
C PHE A 32 -2.65 -11.22 7.35
N ALA A 33 -3.57 -10.29 7.08
CA ALA A 33 -4.66 -10.46 6.13
C ALA A 33 -5.04 -9.11 5.48
N GLY A 34 -6.13 -9.06 4.73
CA GLY A 34 -6.65 -7.78 4.24
C GLY A 34 -7.02 -6.83 5.38
N SER A 35 -6.77 -5.52 5.22
CA SER A 35 -7.06 -4.53 6.28
C SER A 35 -8.49 -4.61 6.80
N GLY A 36 -9.48 -4.75 5.90
CA GLY A 36 -10.88 -4.92 6.28
C GLY A 36 -11.14 -6.20 7.06
N GLU A 37 -10.55 -7.32 6.66
CA GLU A 37 -10.67 -8.60 7.37
C GLU A 37 -10.13 -8.49 8.81
N VAL A 38 -8.94 -7.91 8.97
CA VAL A 38 -8.32 -7.70 10.29
C VAL A 38 -9.19 -6.81 11.18
N ALA A 39 -9.71 -5.70 10.64
CA ALA A 39 -10.57 -4.80 11.40
C ALA A 39 -11.91 -5.45 11.79
N HIS A 40 -12.53 -6.21 10.90
CA HIS A 40 -13.76 -6.96 11.21
C HIS A 40 -13.52 -8.10 12.23
N GLU A 41 -12.38 -8.79 12.14
CA GLU A 41 -11.99 -9.78 13.14
C GLU A 41 -11.86 -9.13 14.52
N GLU A 42 -11.20 -7.97 14.63
CA GLU A 42 -11.13 -7.24 15.91
C GLU A 42 -12.51 -6.81 16.41
N ALA A 43 -13.35 -6.24 15.54
CA ALA A 43 -14.70 -5.83 15.92
C ALA A 43 -15.55 -7.00 16.44
N THR A 44 -15.29 -8.22 15.96
CA THR A 44 -16.06 -9.41 16.33
C THR A 44 -15.48 -10.13 17.53
N THR A 45 -14.16 -10.30 17.58
CA THR A 45 -13.48 -11.18 18.58
C THR A 45 -12.74 -10.41 19.66
N GLN A 46 -12.34 -9.18 19.41
CA GLN A 46 -11.63 -8.30 20.34
C GLN A 46 -10.36 -8.96 20.94
N VAL A 47 -9.59 -9.65 20.09
CA VAL A 47 -8.42 -10.45 20.51
C VAL A 47 -7.08 -9.78 20.27
N PHE A 48 -7.03 -8.69 19.50
CA PHE A 48 -5.77 -8.06 19.16
C PHE A 48 -5.37 -6.97 20.15
N SER A 49 -4.11 -6.97 20.56
CA SER A 49 -3.54 -5.84 21.31
C SER A 49 -3.18 -4.67 20.40
N LEU A 50 -3.08 -4.91 19.10
CA LEU A 50 -2.73 -3.88 18.10
C LEU A 50 -3.36 -4.27 16.76
N VAL A 51 -3.94 -3.28 16.07
CA VAL A 51 -4.49 -3.40 14.72
C VAL A 51 -3.79 -2.41 13.80
N ALA A 52 -3.33 -2.88 12.63
CA ALA A 52 -2.69 -2.04 11.62
C ALA A 52 -3.31 -2.23 10.23
N SER A 53 -3.51 -1.12 9.51
CA SER A 53 -4.14 -1.05 8.19
C SER A 53 -3.20 -0.49 7.13
N ALA A 54 -3.45 -0.82 5.87
CA ALA A 54 -2.76 -0.26 4.71
C ALA A 54 -3.46 0.98 4.11
N ASP A 55 -4.38 1.58 4.85
CA ASP A 55 -5.06 2.82 4.48
C ASP A 55 -5.49 3.62 5.73
N THR A 56 -6.03 4.80 5.51
CA THR A 56 -6.51 5.73 6.56
C THR A 56 -8.01 5.61 6.80
N THR A 57 -8.72 4.70 6.15
CA THR A 57 -10.19 4.63 6.17
C THR A 57 -10.72 3.42 6.90
N THR A 58 -10.02 2.29 6.84
CA THR A 58 -10.49 1.01 7.38
C THR A 58 -10.66 1.05 8.91
N ILE A 59 -9.65 1.50 9.66
CA ILE A 59 -9.74 1.58 11.13
C ILE A 59 -10.88 2.49 11.56
N PRO A 60 -10.99 3.74 11.07
CA PRO A 60 -12.11 4.61 11.46
C PRO A 60 -13.48 4.05 11.08
N SER A 61 -13.63 3.50 9.89
CA SER A 61 -14.95 3.04 9.42
C SER A 61 -15.47 1.78 10.13
N VAL A 62 -14.56 0.91 10.58
CA VAL A 62 -14.95 -0.39 11.19
C VAL A 62 -14.85 -0.32 12.72
N LEU A 63 -13.84 0.34 13.27
CA LEU A 63 -13.55 0.28 14.70
C LEU A 63 -14.01 1.51 15.49
N PHE A 64 -14.17 2.70 14.87
CA PHE A 64 -14.60 3.88 15.63
C PHE A 64 -16.11 3.94 15.80
N PRO A 65 -16.58 4.45 16.92
CA PRO A 65 -15.87 4.73 18.17
C PRO A 65 -15.88 3.53 19.14
N ASN A 66 -16.48 2.39 18.75
CA ASN A 66 -16.84 1.32 19.67
C ASN A 66 -15.65 0.42 20.07
N TYR A 67 -14.66 0.30 19.20
CA TYR A 67 -13.51 -0.61 19.37
C TYR A 67 -12.16 0.09 19.39
N ALA A 68 -12.08 1.33 18.84
CA ALA A 68 -10.93 2.19 18.91
C ALA A 68 -11.34 3.66 18.90
N ASN A 69 -10.49 4.55 19.43
CA ASN A 69 -10.75 6.00 19.50
C ASN A 69 -9.82 6.84 18.64
N TYR A 70 -8.75 6.24 18.15
CA TYR A 70 -7.76 6.93 17.32
C TYR A 70 -7.05 5.93 16.42
N GLU A 71 -6.43 6.44 15.39
CA GLU A 71 -5.39 5.75 14.63
C GLU A 71 -4.17 6.65 14.47
N ILE A 72 -3.00 6.06 14.27
CA ILE A 72 -1.74 6.76 14.04
C ILE A 72 -1.22 6.39 12.66
N ALA A 73 -1.12 7.35 11.74
CA ALA A 73 -0.39 7.18 10.49
C ALA A 73 1.12 7.18 10.82
N PHE A 74 1.80 6.07 10.50
CA PHE A 74 3.19 5.85 10.89
C PHE A 74 4.16 5.66 9.72
N GLY A 75 3.65 5.41 8.54
CA GLY A 75 4.49 5.16 7.38
C GLY A 75 3.73 5.29 6.07
N VAL A 76 4.46 5.53 4.99
CA VAL A 76 3.94 5.58 3.63
C VAL A 76 4.76 4.66 2.75
N THR A 77 4.09 3.81 1.97
CA THR A 77 4.72 3.03 0.91
C THR A 77 4.27 3.56 -0.44
N GLN A 78 4.78 2.97 -1.51
CA GLN A 78 4.43 3.39 -2.87
C GLN A 78 4.00 2.21 -3.71
N MET A 79 3.13 2.48 -4.68
CA MET A 79 2.80 1.54 -5.73
C MET A 79 4.01 1.30 -6.63
N VAL A 80 4.21 0.06 -6.99
CA VAL A 80 5.21 -0.40 -7.96
C VAL A 80 4.53 -1.34 -8.95
N ILE A 81 5.24 -1.69 -10.02
CA ILE A 81 4.78 -2.74 -10.94
C ILE A 81 5.77 -3.88 -10.90
N ILE A 82 5.30 -5.09 -10.58
CA ILE A 82 6.12 -6.29 -10.71
C ILE A 82 6.11 -6.71 -12.18
N VAL A 83 7.28 -7.05 -12.69
CA VAL A 83 7.55 -7.28 -14.11
C VAL A 83 8.12 -8.69 -14.31
N ASP A 84 7.51 -9.45 -15.20
CA ASP A 84 8.01 -10.73 -15.64
C ASP A 84 9.10 -10.57 -16.71
N LEU A 85 10.35 -10.81 -16.32
CA LEU A 85 11.51 -10.69 -17.22
C LEU A 85 11.72 -11.94 -18.10
N GLU A 86 10.90 -12.95 -17.99
CA GLU A 86 10.90 -14.07 -18.95
C GLU A 86 10.26 -13.67 -20.28
N THR A 87 9.39 -12.67 -20.27
CA THR A 87 8.64 -12.20 -21.44
C THR A 87 9.36 -11.07 -22.20
N PRO A 88 9.17 -10.95 -23.53
CA PRO A 88 9.69 -9.83 -24.30
C PRO A 88 9.17 -8.47 -23.81
N ALA A 89 7.87 -8.36 -23.51
CA ALA A 89 7.25 -7.14 -23.03
C ALA A 89 7.83 -6.71 -21.68
N GLY A 90 8.05 -7.64 -20.74
CA GLY A 90 8.66 -7.35 -19.44
C GLY A 90 10.10 -6.87 -19.59
N LYS A 91 10.91 -7.50 -20.46
CA LYS A 91 12.29 -7.05 -20.76
C LYS A 91 12.32 -5.65 -21.33
N GLU A 92 11.42 -5.33 -22.26
CA GLU A 92 11.30 -4.02 -22.89
C GLU A 92 10.90 -2.94 -21.87
N VAL A 93 9.86 -3.19 -21.07
CA VAL A 93 9.45 -2.27 -19.99
C VAL A 93 10.59 -2.03 -19.00
N TYR A 94 11.30 -3.07 -18.60
CA TYR A 94 12.43 -2.93 -17.67
C TYR A 94 13.58 -2.11 -18.28
N SER A 95 13.88 -2.30 -19.57
CA SER A 95 14.90 -1.51 -20.30
C SER A 95 14.51 -0.03 -20.36
N LEU A 96 13.27 0.28 -20.72
CA LEU A 96 12.74 1.65 -20.76
C LEU A 96 12.72 2.29 -19.36
N TRP A 97 12.35 1.52 -18.33
CA TRP A 97 12.42 2.02 -16.95
C TRP A 97 13.84 2.41 -16.54
N ARG A 98 14.84 1.58 -16.88
CA ARG A 98 16.26 1.93 -16.63
C ARG A 98 16.69 3.19 -17.37
N GLN A 99 16.21 3.38 -18.60
CA GLN A 99 16.42 4.61 -19.38
C GLN A 99 15.79 5.81 -18.67
N ALA A 100 14.52 5.71 -18.25
CA ALA A 100 13.81 6.77 -17.55
C ALA A 100 14.51 7.21 -16.25
N GLN A 101 15.21 6.29 -15.55
CA GLN A 101 15.99 6.63 -14.35
C GLN A 101 17.19 7.56 -14.64
N GLN A 102 17.67 7.60 -15.87
CA GLN A 102 18.81 8.43 -16.29
C GLN A 102 18.37 9.75 -16.94
N GLU A 103 17.11 9.87 -17.29
CA GLU A 103 16.54 11.05 -17.91
C GLU A 103 16.17 12.12 -16.87
N LYS A 104 16.23 13.38 -17.26
CA LYS A 104 15.80 14.48 -16.38
C LYS A 104 14.29 14.39 -16.15
N PRO A 105 13.83 14.25 -14.90
CA PRO A 105 12.41 14.19 -14.60
C PRO A 105 11.64 15.36 -15.23
N PHE A 106 10.46 15.05 -15.75
CA PHE A 106 9.54 15.98 -16.42
C PHE A 106 10.06 16.59 -17.73
N SER A 107 11.20 16.12 -18.28
CA SER A 107 11.59 16.47 -19.64
C SER A 107 10.67 15.81 -20.67
N ALA A 108 10.67 16.33 -21.90
CA ALA A 108 9.89 15.74 -23.00
C ALA A 108 10.28 14.27 -23.24
N GLN A 109 11.58 13.95 -23.17
CA GLN A 109 12.06 12.58 -23.35
C GLN A 109 11.61 11.67 -22.22
N TRP A 110 11.75 12.08 -20.96
CA TRP A 110 11.29 11.33 -19.82
C TRP A 110 9.77 11.05 -19.88
N ASN A 111 8.96 12.06 -20.26
CA ASN A 111 7.55 11.88 -20.50
C ASN A 111 7.27 10.85 -21.60
N GLN A 112 8.04 10.90 -22.70
CA GLN A 112 7.89 9.95 -23.81
C GLN A 112 8.24 8.53 -23.36
N THR A 113 9.34 8.32 -22.62
CA THR A 113 9.75 7.01 -22.11
C THR A 113 8.68 6.42 -21.18
N TRP A 114 8.08 7.22 -20.29
CA TRP A 114 6.98 6.74 -19.44
C TRP A 114 5.70 6.45 -20.21
N ARG A 115 5.41 7.17 -21.27
CA ARG A 115 4.30 6.83 -22.19
C ARG A 115 4.53 5.47 -22.83
N GLU A 116 5.70 5.21 -23.36
CA GLU A 116 6.05 3.92 -23.98
C GLU A 116 5.93 2.76 -22.98
N ILE A 117 6.36 2.94 -21.72
CA ILE A 117 6.18 1.95 -20.66
C ILE A 117 4.69 1.62 -20.47
N PHE A 118 3.84 2.64 -20.30
CA PHE A 118 2.41 2.41 -20.08
C PHE A 118 1.68 1.94 -21.34
N ASP A 119 2.14 2.32 -22.53
CA ASP A 119 1.62 1.80 -23.79
C ASP A 119 1.86 0.29 -23.92
N ILE A 120 3.07 -0.20 -23.55
CA ILE A 120 3.35 -1.64 -23.53
C ILE A 120 2.46 -2.36 -22.52
N ILE A 121 2.35 -1.83 -21.30
CA ILE A 121 1.56 -2.45 -20.23
C ILE A 121 0.07 -2.52 -20.57
N ALA A 122 -0.50 -1.40 -21.05
CA ALA A 122 -1.94 -1.25 -21.19
C ALA A 122 -2.48 -1.56 -22.60
N LEU A 123 -1.72 -1.26 -23.65
CA LEU A 123 -2.22 -1.28 -25.02
C LEU A 123 -1.75 -2.49 -25.84
N TYR A 124 -0.59 -3.07 -25.54
CA TYR A 124 -0.08 -4.21 -26.34
C TYR A 124 -1.06 -5.39 -26.26
N PRO A 125 -1.43 -5.98 -27.41
CA PRO A 125 -2.49 -7.00 -27.44
C PRO A 125 -2.13 -8.28 -26.68
N ASN A 126 -0.84 -8.58 -26.55
CA ASN A 126 -0.33 -9.80 -25.91
C ASN A 126 0.13 -9.58 -24.47
N THR A 127 -0.24 -8.46 -23.85
CA THR A 127 0.06 -8.22 -22.43
C THR A 127 -1.20 -8.35 -21.60
N THR A 128 -1.07 -8.98 -20.45
CA THR A 128 -2.12 -9.11 -19.44
C THR A 128 -1.58 -8.62 -18.11
N VAL A 129 -2.35 -7.80 -17.40
CA VAL A 129 -1.99 -7.28 -16.09
C VAL A 129 -2.70 -8.05 -14.97
N GLY A 130 -2.01 -8.24 -13.86
CA GLY A 130 -2.59 -8.77 -12.62
C GLY A 130 -3.03 -7.62 -11.72
N VAL A 131 -4.26 -7.70 -11.20
CA VAL A 131 -4.85 -6.71 -10.30
C VAL A 131 -5.59 -7.40 -9.17
N SER A 132 -5.59 -6.81 -7.98
CA SER A 132 -6.40 -7.29 -6.88
C SER A 132 -7.84 -6.75 -6.96
N ASN A 133 -8.77 -7.43 -6.31
CA ASN A 133 -10.15 -6.97 -6.22
C ASN A 133 -10.24 -5.76 -5.27
N PRO A 134 -10.77 -4.62 -5.71
CA PRO A 134 -10.88 -3.40 -4.91
C PRO A 134 -11.64 -3.55 -3.59
N PHE A 135 -12.57 -4.50 -3.50
CA PHE A 135 -13.35 -4.74 -2.28
C PHE A 135 -12.67 -5.62 -1.24
N THR A 136 -11.63 -6.37 -1.63
CA THR A 136 -10.91 -7.28 -0.73
C THR A 136 -9.50 -6.80 -0.40
N ASP A 137 -8.89 -6.01 -1.29
CA ASP A 137 -7.52 -5.54 -1.17
C ASP A 137 -7.40 -4.10 -1.70
N PRO A 138 -6.97 -3.13 -0.87
CA PRO A 138 -6.79 -1.73 -1.27
C PRO A 138 -5.88 -1.55 -2.49
N SER A 139 -4.89 -2.44 -2.69
CA SER A 139 -4.01 -2.38 -3.86
C SER A 139 -4.79 -2.48 -5.18
N GLY A 140 -5.99 -3.07 -5.16
CA GLY A 140 -6.85 -3.19 -6.33
C GLY A 140 -7.37 -1.85 -6.84
N TYR A 141 -7.92 -0.98 -5.98
CA TYR A 141 -8.34 0.35 -6.42
C TYR A 141 -7.14 1.29 -6.61
N GLN A 142 -6.07 1.10 -5.85
CA GLN A 142 -4.85 1.91 -5.97
C GLN A 142 -4.13 1.64 -7.31
N ALA A 143 -4.13 0.39 -7.80
CA ALA A 143 -3.66 0.07 -9.15
C ALA A 143 -4.47 0.80 -10.24
N GLN A 144 -5.78 0.90 -10.05
CA GLN A 144 -6.62 1.71 -10.94
C GLN A 144 -6.29 3.20 -10.85
N CYS A 145 -6.00 3.72 -9.64
CA CYS A 145 -5.52 5.08 -9.46
C CYS A 145 -4.23 5.35 -10.24
N VAL A 146 -3.26 4.41 -10.19
CA VAL A 146 -2.01 4.52 -10.97
C VAL A 146 -2.27 4.67 -12.45
N LEU A 147 -3.15 3.84 -13.03
CA LEU A 147 -3.49 3.94 -14.46
C LEU A 147 -4.17 5.26 -14.80
N LYS A 148 -5.10 5.74 -13.95
CA LYS A 148 -5.77 7.03 -14.16
C LYS A 148 -4.79 8.21 -14.01
N LEU A 149 -3.92 8.18 -13.02
CA LEU A 149 -2.90 9.21 -12.83
C LEU A 149 -1.87 9.21 -13.97
N ALA A 150 -1.45 8.03 -14.47
CA ALA A 150 -0.58 7.93 -15.63
C ALA A 150 -1.25 8.48 -16.90
N GLY A 151 -2.51 8.16 -17.13
CA GLY A 151 -3.29 8.73 -18.21
C GLY A 151 -3.41 10.24 -18.11
N LEU A 152 -3.66 10.78 -16.91
CA LEU A 152 -3.71 12.23 -16.68
C LEU A 152 -2.34 12.88 -16.89
N ALA A 153 -1.27 12.30 -16.35
CA ALA A 153 0.08 12.86 -16.39
C ALA A 153 0.70 12.83 -17.79
N PHE A 154 0.54 11.72 -18.51
CA PHE A 154 1.27 11.48 -19.76
C PHE A 154 0.42 11.67 -21.02
N MET A 155 -0.90 11.52 -20.91
CA MET A 155 -1.84 11.61 -22.03
C MET A 155 -2.84 12.76 -21.90
N ASN A 156 -2.80 13.51 -20.79
CA ASN A 156 -3.80 14.52 -20.43
C ASN A 156 -5.25 13.97 -20.47
N ASN A 157 -5.41 12.68 -20.21
CA ASN A 157 -6.67 11.97 -20.18
C ASN A 157 -6.63 10.86 -19.12
N ALA A 158 -7.30 11.07 -17.99
CA ALA A 158 -7.29 10.12 -16.88
C ALA A 158 -7.85 8.74 -17.23
N SER A 159 -8.76 8.66 -18.20
CA SER A 159 -9.35 7.38 -18.62
C SER A 159 -8.47 6.58 -19.60
N TYR A 160 -7.46 7.18 -20.22
CA TYR A 160 -6.77 6.60 -21.37
C TYR A 160 -6.23 5.17 -21.10
N TYR A 161 -5.38 5.00 -20.13
CA TYR A 161 -4.84 3.67 -19.78
C TYR A 161 -5.83 2.82 -18.97
N TRP A 162 -6.67 3.46 -18.17
CA TRP A 162 -7.68 2.77 -17.40
C TRP A 162 -8.72 2.08 -18.30
N ASP A 163 -9.25 2.79 -19.31
CA ASP A 163 -10.18 2.24 -20.30
C ASP A 163 -9.55 1.10 -21.08
N ALA A 164 -8.28 1.24 -21.49
CA ALA A 164 -7.56 0.21 -22.24
C ALA A 164 -7.43 -1.11 -21.46
N VAL A 165 -7.33 -1.06 -20.14
CA VAL A 165 -7.24 -2.25 -19.30
C VAL A 165 -8.62 -2.73 -18.88
N TYR A 166 -9.42 -1.90 -18.22
CA TYR A 166 -10.62 -2.36 -17.50
C TYR A 166 -11.87 -2.51 -18.38
N ASN A 167 -11.92 -1.89 -19.56
CA ASN A 167 -12.98 -2.13 -20.53
C ASN A 167 -12.73 -3.39 -21.39
N HIS A 168 -11.60 -4.10 -21.19
CA HIS A 168 -11.25 -5.30 -21.94
C HIS A 168 -10.90 -6.45 -21.01
N VAL A 169 -11.85 -7.37 -20.79
CA VAL A 169 -11.71 -8.51 -19.84
C VAL A 169 -10.46 -9.36 -20.11
N SER A 170 -10.00 -9.44 -21.35
CA SER A 170 -8.78 -10.17 -21.69
C SER A 170 -7.48 -9.48 -21.27
N LYS A 171 -7.55 -8.19 -20.89
CA LYS A 171 -6.37 -7.40 -20.55
C LYS A 171 -5.95 -7.52 -19.08
N TYR A 172 -6.80 -8.04 -18.22
CA TYR A 172 -6.45 -8.20 -16.82
C TYR A 172 -6.93 -9.54 -16.24
N GLN A 173 -6.24 -9.99 -15.22
CA GLN A 173 -6.68 -11.04 -14.32
C GLN A 173 -6.80 -10.50 -12.92
N MET A 174 -7.94 -10.74 -12.28
CA MET A 174 -8.22 -10.27 -10.92
C MET A 174 -8.17 -11.44 -9.95
N ARG A 175 -7.59 -11.18 -8.76
CA ARG A 175 -7.56 -12.07 -7.60
C ARG A 175 -7.88 -11.30 -6.35
N ASN A 176 -8.16 -12.01 -5.27
CA ASN A 176 -8.48 -11.38 -3.98
C ASN A 176 -7.27 -10.72 -3.31
N THR A 177 -6.07 -11.20 -3.63
CA THR A 177 -4.80 -10.67 -3.08
C THR A 177 -3.69 -10.66 -4.14
N GLU A 178 -2.67 -9.83 -3.91
CA GLU A 178 -1.49 -9.77 -4.79
C GLU A 178 -0.64 -11.05 -4.76
N ILE A 179 -0.69 -11.82 -3.68
CA ILE A 179 0.04 -13.11 -3.57
C ILE A 179 -0.45 -14.10 -4.61
N ASP A 180 -1.77 -14.16 -4.84
CA ASP A 180 -2.36 -15.01 -5.85
C ASP A 180 -1.93 -14.61 -7.27
N LEU A 181 -1.69 -13.31 -7.49
CA LEU A 181 -1.21 -12.79 -8.77
C LEU A 181 0.24 -13.21 -9.05
N LEU A 182 1.10 -13.25 -8.04
CA LEU A 182 2.47 -13.78 -8.16
C LEU A 182 2.46 -15.25 -8.59
N THR A 183 1.54 -16.03 -8.04
CA THR A 183 1.36 -17.44 -8.45
C THR A 183 0.98 -17.55 -9.92
N LEU A 184 0.08 -16.69 -10.43
CA LEU A 184 -0.27 -16.66 -11.86
C LEU A 184 0.93 -16.32 -12.75
N MET A 185 1.74 -15.34 -12.34
CA MET A 185 2.95 -14.97 -13.08
C MET A 185 3.97 -16.11 -13.09
N TYR A 186 4.24 -16.69 -11.92
CA TYR A 186 5.25 -17.73 -11.76
C TYR A 186 4.88 -19.07 -12.42
N THR A 187 3.61 -19.50 -12.32
CA THR A 187 3.23 -20.85 -12.77
C THR A 187 2.82 -20.92 -14.22
N ASN A 188 2.17 -19.90 -14.75
CA ASN A 188 1.49 -19.97 -16.03
C ASN A 188 1.90 -18.86 -17.01
N ASN A 189 2.74 -17.92 -16.61
CA ASN A 189 3.04 -16.69 -17.37
C ASN A 189 1.77 -16.00 -17.89
N SER A 190 0.67 -16.16 -17.17
CA SER A 190 -0.65 -15.67 -17.59
C SER A 190 -0.85 -14.18 -17.35
N VAL A 191 0.03 -13.57 -16.55
CA VAL A 191 0.16 -12.11 -16.39
C VAL A 191 1.63 -11.73 -16.55
N GLN A 192 1.92 -10.65 -17.27
CA GLN A 192 3.26 -10.14 -17.51
C GLN A 192 3.63 -9.01 -16.55
N PHE A 193 2.62 -8.34 -16.01
CA PHE A 193 2.76 -7.20 -15.10
C PHE A 193 1.77 -7.33 -13.95
N ILE A 194 2.20 -7.12 -12.71
CA ILE A 194 1.30 -7.02 -11.55
C ILE A 194 1.27 -5.56 -11.12
N LEU A 195 0.09 -4.94 -11.24
CA LEU A 195 -0.14 -3.54 -10.88
C LEU A 195 -0.51 -3.37 -9.39
N SER A 196 -1.11 -4.38 -8.78
CA SER A 196 -1.47 -4.38 -7.36
C SER A 196 -0.29 -4.82 -6.51
N ALA A 197 0.73 -3.95 -6.41
CA ALA A 197 1.92 -4.21 -5.62
C ALA A 197 2.44 -2.93 -4.96
N TYR A 198 2.93 -3.06 -3.73
CA TYR A 198 3.65 -2.02 -3.01
C TYR A 198 5.13 -2.36 -2.90
N THR A 199 5.97 -1.36 -2.70
CA THR A 199 7.40 -1.60 -2.44
C THR A 199 7.58 -2.55 -1.24
N SER A 200 6.75 -2.40 -0.21
CA SER A 200 6.83 -3.18 1.03
C SER A 200 6.67 -4.69 0.86
N ASN A 201 5.94 -5.13 -0.14
CA ASN A 201 5.80 -6.56 -0.45
C ASN A 201 6.59 -6.98 -1.70
N ALA A 202 6.78 -6.10 -2.68
CA ALA A 202 7.51 -6.42 -3.90
C ALA A 202 9.00 -6.75 -3.63
N ILE A 203 9.64 -6.04 -2.70
CA ILE A 203 11.05 -6.30 -2.33
C ILE A 203 11.25 -7.76 -1.89
N PRO A 204 10.62 -8.25 -0.81
CA PRO A 204 10.85 -9.62 -0.36
C PRO A 204 10.27 -10.67 -1.31
N GLN A 205 9.16 -10.39 -1.98
CA GLN A 205 8.52 -11.36 -2.87
C GLN A 205 9.31 -11.58 -4.14
N THR A 206 9.81 -10.54 -4.80
CA THR A 206 10.64 -10.71 -6.00
C THR A 206 11.95 -11.43 -5.68
N GLN A 207 12.58 -11.13 -4.53
CA GLN A 207 13.76 -11.85 -4.06
C GLN A 207 13.48 -13.33 -3.84
N TYR A 208 12.36 -13.68 -3.21
CA TYR A 208 11.97 -15.07 -2.98
C TYR A 208 11.80 -15.86 -4.29
N TYR A 209 11.12 -15.29 -5.29
CA TYR A 209 10.93 -15.97 -6.58
C TYR A 209 12.21 -16.01 -7.41
N GLN A 210 13.07 -15.00 -7.34
CA GLN A 210 14.41 -15.01 -7.95
C GLN A 210 15.27 -16.14 -7.39
N GLN A 211 15.24 -16.38 -6.07
CA GLN A 211 15.93 -17.52 -5.46
C GLN A 211 15.42 -18.87 -5.94
N LYS A 212 14.18 -18.95 -6.41
CA LYS A 212 13.59 -20.12 -7.05
C LYS A 212 13.90 -20.24 -8.54
N GLY A 213 14.70 -19.35 -9.08
CA GLY A 213 15.12 -19.35 -10.48
C GLY A 213 14.16 -18.66 -11.44
N PHE A 214 13.12 -17.97 -10.95
CA PHE A 214 12.20 -17.22 -11.79
C PHE A 214 12.69 -15.76 -11.94
N ASN A 215 12.84 -15.31 -13.19
CA ASN A 215 13.40 -14.00 -13.49
C ASN A 215 12.30 -12.92 -13.50
N MET A 216 11.98 -12.40 -12.34
CA MET A 216 11.08 -11.26 -12.14
C MET A 216 11.76 -10.14 -11.37
N THR A 217 11.25 -8.93 -11.51
CA THR A 217 11.68 -7.76 -10.73
C THR A 217 10.49 -6.82 -10.52
N TYR A 218 10.72 -5.69 -9.88
CA TYR A 218 9.74 -4.61 -9.85
C TYR A 218 10.36 -3.33 -10.40
N ILE A 219 9.52 -2.45 -10.92
CA ILE A 219 9.88 -1.09 -11.33
C ILE A 219 9.18 -0.09 -10.42
N THR A 220 9.93 0.93 -10.00
CA THR A 220 9.38 2.08 -9.26
C THR A 220 8.74 3.06 -10.22
N LEU A 221 7.69 3.72 -9.78
CA LEU A 221 6.92 4.69 -10.56
C LEU A 221 7.29 6.13 -10.19
N PRO A 222 7.06 7.10 -11.09
CA PRO A 222 7.22 8.52 -10.76
C PRO A 222 6.40 8.94 -9.54
N PRO A 223 6.91 9.84 -8.68
CA PRO A 223 6.21 10.29 -7.48
C PRO A 223 4.80 10.83 -7.72
N LEU A 224 4.54 11.42 -8.89
CA LEU A 224 3.22 11.96 -9.23
C LEU A 224 2.16 10.87 -9.50
N ILE A 225 2.53 9.59 -9.65
CA ILE A 225 1.58 8.50 -9.93
C ILE A 225 1.72 7.31 -8.98
N ASN A 226 2.76 7.25 -8.14
CA ASN A 226 3.07 6.09 -7.32
C ASN A 226 2.28 6.03 -6.00
N LEU A 227 1.48 7.04 -5.67
CA LEU A 227 0.74 7.16 -4.41
C LEU A 227 1.64 7.07 -3.15
N GLY A 228 2.93 7.36 -3.29
CA GLY A 228 3.91 7.25 -2.19
C GLY A 228 4.47 8.58 -1.70
N ASN A 229 3.99 9.71 -2.21
CA ASN A 229 4.52 11.03 -1.88
C ASN A 229 3.42 12.00 -1.45
N LEU A 230 3.43 12.37 -0.17
CA LEU A 230 2.44 13.26 0.43
C LEU A 230 2.40 14.65 -0.25
N SER A 231 3.50 15.09 -0.87
CA SER A 231 3.55 16.38 -1.59
C SER A 231 2.69 16.38 -2.87
N TYR A 232 2.31 15.20 -3.39
CA TYR A 232 1.44 15.06 -4.56
C TYR A 232 -0.03 14.78 -4.20
N LEU A 233 -0.43 14.92 -2.95
CA LEU A 233 -1.80 14.65 -2.48
C LEU A 233 -2.85 15.35 -3.36
N SER A 234 -2.67 16.64 -3.64
CA SER A 234 -3.60 17.41 -4.51
C SER A 234 -3.64 16.92 -5.96
N PHE A 235 -2.57 16.30 -6.46
CA PHE A 235 -2.56 15.68 -7.77
C PHE A 235 -3.28 14.33 -7.76
N TYR A 236 -3.06 13.52 -6.74
CA TYR A 236 -3.74 12.23 -6.58
C TYR A 236 -5.27 12.42 -6.50
N HIS A 237 -5.74 13.45 -5.80
CA HIS A 237 -7.16 13.77 -5.67
C HIS A 237 -7.85 14.27 -6.95
N LYS A 238 -7.11 14.47 -8.06
CA LYS A 238 -7.73 14.79 -9.35
C LYS A 238 -8.47 13.61 -9.98
N VAL A 239 -8.26 12.41 -9.47
CA VAL A 239 -8.90 11.19 -9.95
C VAL A 239 -9.48 10.39 -8.78
N ASN A 240 -10.52 9.63 -9.07
CA ASN A 240 -11.10 8.63 -8.18
C ASN A 240 -11.39 7.34 -8.97
N VAL A 241 -11.67 6.27 -8.25
CA VAL A 241 -12.02 4.97 -8.82
C VAL A 241 -13.40 4.58 -8.34
N THR A 242 -14.32 4.33 -9.26
CA THR A 242 -15.60 3.71 -8.93
C THR A 242 -15.58 2.27 -9.40
N TRP A 243 -15.84 1.35 -8.49
CA TRP A 243 -15.91 -0.08 -8.75
C TRP A 243 -17.27 -0.64 -8.41
N THR A 244 -17.78 -1.49 -9.29
CA THR A 244 -19.09 -2.17 -9.11
C THR A 244 -18.91 -3.67 -9.29
N GLU A 245 -19.32 -4.43 -8.31
CA GLU A 245 -19.31 -5.88 -8.34
C GLU A 245 -20.47 -6.43 -7.50
N LEU A 246 -21.17 -7.44 -8.01
CA LEU A 246 -22.30 -8.11 -7.33
C LEU A 246 -23.36 -7.13 -6.79
N GLY A 247 -23.61 -6.04 -7.52
CA GLY A 247 -24.62 -5.03 -7.14
C GLY A 247 -24.14 -4.01 -6.09
N LYS A 248 -22.93 -4.15 -5.57
CA LYS A 248 -22.28 -3.15 -4.69
C LYS A 248 -21.48 -2.19 -5.56
N THR A 249 -21.67 -0.89 -5.36
CA THR A 249 -20.85 0.16 -5.98
C THR A 249 -20.20 1.00 -4.90
N GLU A 250 -18.91 1.25 -5.05
CA GLU A 250 -18.13 2.07 -4.13
C GLU A 250 -17.18 2.98 -4.91
N THR A 251 -16.97 4.18 -4.41
CA THR A 251 -16.02 5.14 -4.99
C THR A 251 -14.87 5.37 -4.02
N PHE A 252 -13.66 5.11 -4.49
CA PHE A 252 -12.42 5.25 -3.74
C PHE A 252 -11.70 6.53 -4.17
N THR A 253 -11.31 7.34 -3.21
CA THR A 253 -10.42 8.47 -3.43
C THR A 253 -8.98 7.98 -3.58
N CYS A 254 -8.26 8.50 -4.58
CA CYS A 254 -6.86 8.15 -4.78
C CYS A 254 -5.99 8.91 -3.78
N ASN A 255 -5.67 8.26 -2.68
CA ASN A 255 -4.85 8.77 -1.58
C ASN A 255 -3.43 8.17 -1.61
N PRO A 256 -2.45 8.80 -0.96
CA PRO A 256 -1.19 8.13 -0.63
C PRO A 256 -1.42 6.82 0.12
N VAL A 257 -0.55 5.84 -0.12
CA VAL A 257 -0.61 4.54 0.55
C VAL A 257 -0.02 4.67 1.94
N VAL A 258 -0.85 5.08 2.89
CA VAL A 258 -0.47 5.36 4.28
C VAL A 258 -0.84 4.18 5.15
N TYR A 259 0.13 3.70 5.90
CA TYR A 259 -0.10 2.71 6.95
C TYR A 259 -0.53 3.38 8.24
N THR A 260 -1.59 2.84 8.84
CA THR A 260 -2.12 3.30 10.13
C THR A 260 -2.14 2.18 11.14
N VAL A 261 -2.12 2.56 12.42
CA VAL A 261 -2.13 1.62 13.54
C VAL A 261 -2.95 2.17 14.70
N THR A 262 -3.64 1.28 15.42
CA THR A 262 -4.35 1.63 16.66
C THR A 262 -4.12 0.57 17.74
N ILE A 263 -4.27 0.98 19.00
CA ILE A 263 -4.44 0.08 20.13
C ILE A 263 -5.94 0.01 20.41
N PRO A 264 -6.60 -1.15 20.19
CA PRO A 264 -8.02 -1.29 20.47
C PRO A 264 -8.38 -1.05 21.94
N LEU A 265 -9.62 -0.64 22.20
CA LEU A 265 -10.12 -0.41 23.57
C LEU A 265 -10.08 -1.66 24.44
N SER A 266 -10.30 -2.80 23.81
CA SER A 266 -10.30 -4.13 24.44
C SER A 266 -8.94 -4.83 24.45
N ALA A 267 -7.86 -4.14 24.04
CA ALA A 267 -6.53 -4.72 23.87
C ALA A 267 -6.12 -5.59 25.07
N PRO A 268 -5.92 -6.90 24.89
CA PRO A 268 -5.58 -7.82 25.98
C PRO A 268 -4.28 -7.45 26.69
N ASN A 269 -3.34 -6.82 25.99
CA ASN A 269 -2.09 -6.34 26.55
C ASN A 269 -1.72 -4.97 25.96
N GLN A 270 -2.27 -3.91 26.55
CA GLN A 270 -2.00 -2.53 26.13
C GLN A 270 -0.52 -2.16 26.24
N GLN A 271 0.16 -2.60 27.32
CA GLN A 271 1.57 -2.23 27.51
C GLN A 271 2.45 -2.85 26.40
N ALA A 272 2.23 -4.10 26.03
CA ALA A 272 2.97 -4.72 24.93
C ALA A 272 2.73 -4.02 23.59
N ALA A 273 1.51 -3.51 23.36
CA ALA A 273 1.22 -2.70 22.17
C ALA A 273 1.95 -1.36 22.20
N VAL A 274 1.99 -0.69 23.36
CA VAL A 274 2.77 0.54 23.56
C VAL A 274 4.26 0.28 23.31
N ASP A 275 4.82 -0.79 23.87
CA ASP A 275 6.23 -1.17 23.70
C ASP A 275 6.56 -1.42 22.22
N PHE A 276 5.66 -2.11 21.49
CA PHE A 276 5.81 -2.30 20.04
C PHE A 276 5.82 -0.96 19.28
N LEU A 277 4.93 -0.04 19.62
CA LEU A 277 4.87 1.28 18.96
C LEU A 277 6.07 2.15 19.33
N LEU A 278 6.59 2.06 20.55
CA LEU A 278 7.85 2.73 20.93
C LEU A 278 9.02 2.18 20.10
N LEU A 279 9.08 0.87 19.89
CA LEU A 279 10.07 0.27 19.00
C LEU A 279 9.87 0.73 17.54
N LEU A 280 8.62 0.74 17.05
CA LEU A 280 8.28 1.19 15.69
C LEU A 280 8.77 2.62 15.42
N PHE A 281 8.54 3.55 16.37
CA PHE A 281 8.96 4.95 16.26
C PHE A 281 10.43 5.20 16.62
N SER A 282 11.14 4.21 17.14
CA SER A 282 12.59 4.31 17.41
C SER A 282 13.41 4.37 16.13
N PRO A 283 14.67 4.83 16.17
CA PRO A 283 15.57 4.77 15.02
C PRO A 283 15.73 3.34 14.44
N VAL A 284 15.72 2.32 15.30
CA VAL A 284 15.78 0.92 14.88
C VAL A 284 14.54 0.53 14.09
N GLY A 285 13.36 0.80 14.62
CA GLY A 285 12.10 0.50 13.93
C GLY A 285 11.94 1.26 12.61
N GLN A 286 12.34 2.54 12.59
CA GLN A 286 12.33 3.33 11.34
C GLN A 286 13.27 2.76 10.27
N ASN A 287 14.43 2.20 10.67
CA ASN A 287 15.33 1.53 9.73
C ASN A 287 14.71 0.24 9.18
N VAL A 288 14.08 -0.57 10.03
CA VAL A 288 13.34 -1.76 9.58
C VAL A 288 12.26 -1.36 8.56
N LEU A 289 11.45 -0.34 8.85
CA LEU A 289 10.44 0.13 7.89
C LEU A 289 11.07 0.48 6.53
N LYS A 290 12.19 1.24 6.53
CA LYS A 290 12.88 1.65 5.29
C LYS A 290 13.44 0.47 4.49
N GLU A 291 13.98 -0.54 5.17
CA GLU A 291 14.48 -1.76 4.53
C GLU A 291 13.37 -2.50 3.76
N TYR A 292 12.14 -2.43 4.25
CA TYR A 292 10.97 -2.99 3.58
C TYR A 292 10.18 -1.95 2.74
N GLY A 293 10.81 -0.86 2.32
CA GLY A 293 10.21 0.11 1.39
C GLY A 293 9.05 0.91 1.98
N ILE A 294 9.02 1.08 3.30
CA ILE A 294 8.07 1.93 4.01
C ILE A 294 8.80 3.16 4.52
N ASN A 295 8.47 4.34 4.02
CA ASN A 295 9.02 5.59 4.51
C ASN A 295 8.31 5.99 5.80
N PRO A 296 9.01 6.12 6.96
CA PRO A 296 8.39 6.50 8.21
C PRO A 296 7.78 7.90 8.16
N ILE A 297 6.62 8.06 8.77
CA ILE A 297 6.01 9.35 9.08
C ILE A 297 6.40 9.71 10.52
N VAL A 298 7.28 10.69 10.68
CA VAL A 298 7.83 11.10 11.98
C VAL A 298 7.78 12.63 12.10
N PRO A 299 7.06 13.14 13.10
CA PRO A 299 6.19 12.44 14.05
C PRO A 299 5.00 11.76 13.36
N GLY A 300 4.49 10.67 13.96
CA GLY A 300 3.27 10.01 13.50
C GLY A 300 2.06 10.95 13.60
N ILE A 301 1.05 10.75 12.75
CA ILE A 301 -0.12 11.64 12.68
C ILE A 301 -1.33 10.93 13.29
N VAL A 302 -1.91 11.52 14.32
CA VAL A 302 -3.08 10.96 15.02
C VAL A 302 -4.36 11.52 14.41
N TYR A 303 -5.20 10.63 13.92
CA TYR A 303 -6.60 10.90 13.57
C TYR A 303 -7.53 10.31 14.64
N GLY A 304 -8.58 11.06 15.00
CA GLY A 304 -9.49 10.71 16.10
C GLY A 304 -9.11 11.38 17.42
N ASN A 305 -9.32 10.69 18.52
CA ASN A 305 -9.14 11.27 19.87
C ASN A 305 -7.66 11.23 20.31
N TYR A 306 -6.94 12.33 20.11
CA TYR A 306 -5.54 12.46 20.55
C TYR A 306 -5.35 12.23 22.08
N SER A 307 -6.33 12.60 22.91
CA SER A 307 -6.24 12.41 24.36
C SER A 307 -6.28 10.92 24.77
N ALA A 308 -6.79 10.04 23.90
CA ALA A 308 -6.80 8.61 24.13
C ALA A 308 -5.46 7.92 23.80
N VAL A 309 -4.54 8.63 23.15
CA VAL A 309 -3.20 8.09 22.86
C VAL A 309 -2.42 7.93 24.17
N PRO A 310 -1.82 6.76 24.45
CA PRO A 310 -0.98 6.53 25.62
C PRO A 310 0.11 7.60 25.78
N GLU A 311 0.33 8.05 27.02
CA GLU A 311 1.26 9.15 27.31
C GLU A 311 2.68 8.89 26.79
N GLN A 312 3.13 7.64 26.89
CA GLN A 312 4.46 7.22 26.40
C GLN A 312 4.64 7.45 24.89
N LEU A 313 3.56 7.42 24.12
CA LEU A 313 3.60 7.60 22.65
C LEU A 313 3.48 9.07 22.23
N ARG A 314 2.94 9.95 23.07
CA ARG A 314 2.71 11.36 22.71
C ARG A 314 3.94 12.12 22.24
N PRO A 315 5.17 11.86 22.75
CA PRO A 315 6.37 12.51 22.21
C PRO A 315 6.70 12.18 20.75
N PHE A 316 6.14 11.09 20.22
CA PHE A 316 6.42 10.57 18.87
C PHE A 316 5.31 10.88 17.86
N VAL A 317 4.23 11.51 18.30
CA VAL A 317 3.04 11.74 17.46
C VAL A 317 2.50 13.16 17.60
N VAL A 318 1.78 13.61 16.59
CA VAL A 318 1.07 14.91 16.61
C VAL A 318 -0.39 14.71 16.20
N PRO A 319 -1.32 15.52 16.73
CA PRO A 319 -2.72 15.48 16.27
C PRO A 319 -2.80 15.99 14.82
N LEU A 320 -3.75 15.44 14.05
CA LEU A 320 -3.99 15.83 12.65
C LEU A 320 -4.22 17.34 12.49
N ALA A 321 -4.80 18.00 13.50
CA ALA A 321 -5.01 19.45 13.50
C ALA A 321 -3.71 20.26 13.32
N ASN A 322 -2.57 19.72 13.73
CA ASN A 322 -1.26 20.37 13.58
C ASN A 322 -0.68 20.24 12.16
N VAL A 323 -1.23 19.34 11.34
CA VAL A 323 -0.82 19.06 9.95
C VAL A 323 -2.05 19.06 9.04
N SER A 324 -2.92 20.03 9.21
CA SER A 324 -4.25 20.10 8.59
C SER A 324 -4.25 20.01 7.06
N TYR A 325 -3.13 20.35 6.39
CA TYR A 325 -2.97 20.17 4.94
C TYR A 325 -3.03 18.69 4.49
N LEU A 326 -2.91 17.74 5.41
CA LEU A 326 -3.06 16.30 5.17
C LEU A 326 -4.46 15.77 5.54
N SER A 327 -5.35 16.65 6.05
CA SER A 327 -6.68 16.23 6.54
C SER A 327 -7.48 15.43 5.50
N SER A 328 -7.40 15.80 4.24
CA SER A 328 -8.14 15.13 3.16
C SER A 328 -7.74 13.66 2.91
N MET A 329 -6.66 13.18 3.55
CA MET A 329 -6.32 11.74 3.53
C MET A 329 -7.17 10.90 4.48
N PHE A 330 -7.87 11.52 5.43
CA PHE A 330 -8.65 10.84 6.46
C PHE A 330 -10.16 11.02 6.23
N PRO A 331 -11.00 10.06 6.65
CA PRO A 331 -12.43 10.13 6.41
C PRO A 331 -13.11 11.27 7.18
N GLY A 332 -14.17 11.84 6.59
CA GLY A 332 -14.98 12.86 7.26
C GLY A 332 -14.36 14.25 7.40
N THR A 333 -13.16 14.46 6.88
CA THR A 333 -12.54 15.78 6.77
C THR A 333 -12.79 16.30 5.36
N SER A 334 -13.77 17.23 5.22
CA SER A 334 -13.94 17.94 3.95
C SER A 334 -12.68 18.76 3.64
N PRO A 335 -12.30 18.85 2.35
CA PRO A 335 -11.16 19.63 1.92
C PRO A 335 -11.35 21.13 2.20
#